data_d61d289e32679a4c17932d9754271a27
#
_entry.id   d61d289e32679a4c17932d9754271a27
#
_cell.length_a   1.000
_cell.length_b   1.000
_cell.length_c   1.000
_cell.angle_alpha   90.00
_cell.angle_beta   90.00
_cell.angle_gamma   90.00
#
_symmetry.space_group_name_H-M   'P 1'
#
loop_
_entity.id
_entity.type
_entity.pdbx_description
1 polymer ?
#
loop_
_entity_poly.entity_id
_entity_poly.type
_entity_poly.pdbx_seq_one_letter_code
_entity_poly.pdbx_strand_id
1 'polypeptide(L)'
;MTIRIALASDLHIELSRGSVPIPAFHDDADVIVLAGDITNRYHKTKNQFEQTFSAFRRRFKQPILFIPGNHEYYGSHFQTLNQELPEICKRYDITLLQMGYTDIQGVRFFGCTLWSDFLLHGEEEMPWAIQAAQRKLADYRAIEFGDKLIQAVNTRELFNQHFKWLKNTLNECPSNMKKVICTHFGPDKKCVSPEFEGDELNPYFVNNLTDFIVEQAPDLWLFGHTHFNVDYPIGKTRIVSNQLGYQREKTLFDPKLCLTI
;
A
#
# COMPACT_ATOMS: atom_id res chain seq x y z
N MET A 1 -13.32 3.78 -22.51
CA MET A 1 -14.19 3.91 -21.32
C MET A 1 -13.35 4.58 -20.26
N THR A 2 -13.96 5.43 -19.45
CA THR A 2 -13.30 6.18 -18.37
C THR A 2 -13.69 5.52 -17.06
N ILE A 3 -12.74 5.21 -16.17
CA ILE A 3 -13.01 4.69 -14.83
C ILE A 3 -12.64 5.73 -13.77
N ARG A 4 -13.45 5.80 -12.71
CA ARG A 4 -13.27 6.72 -11.57
C ARG A 4 -12.85 5.93 -10.34
N ILE A 5 -11.71 6.28 -9.77
CA ILE A 5 -11.06 5.57 -8.67
C ILE A 5 -11.05 6.44 -7.43
N ALA A 6 -11.70 6.00 -6.35
CA ALA A 6 -11.51 6.57 -5.02
C ALA A 6 -10.29 5.91 -4.37
N LEU A 7 -9.41 6.70 -3.76
CA LEU A 7 -8.19 6.23 -3.11
C LEU A 7 -8.15 6.66 -1.65
N ALA A 8 -7.80 5.73 -0.78
CA ALA A 8 -7.38 6.01 0.59
C ALA A 8 -6.34 4.99 1.06
N SER A 9 -5.45 5.43 1.95
CA SER A 9 -4.52 4.58 2.69
C SER A 9 -4.24 5.16 4.07
N ASP A 10 -3.52 4.42 4.89
CA ASP A 10 -3.02 4.86 6.19
C ASP A 10 -4.15 5.37 7.10
N LEU A 11 -5.28 4.66 7.09
CA LEU A 11 -6.44 5.02 7.90
C LEU A 11 -6.26 4.67 9.38
N HIS A 12 -5.40 3.72 9.70
CA HIS A 12 -5.05 3.30 11.05
C HIS A 12 -6.27 3.17 11.97
N ILE A 13 -7.29 2.48 11.47
CA ILE A 13 -8.59 2.34 12.16
C ILE A 13 -8.44 1.70 13.54
N GLU A 14 -7.41 0.89 13.74
CA GLU A 14 -7.07 0.29 15.04
C GLU A 14 -6.77 1.34 16.12
N LEU A 15 -6.36 2.53 15.76
CA LEU A 15 -6.10 3.63 16.69
C LEU A 15 -7.37 4.43 17.05
N SER A 16 -8.46 4.18 16.33
CA SER A 16 -9.71 4.90 16.56
C SER A 16 -10.42 4.43 17.82
N ARG A 17 -11.01 5.38 18.57
CA ARG A 17 -11.85 5.10 19.72
C ARG A 17 -13.32 5.10 19.27
N GLY A 18 -14.02 3.96 19.40
CA GLY A 18 -15.45 3.88 19.10
C GLY A 18 -15.77 3.23 17.75
N SER A 19 -16.63 3.85 16.94
CA SER A 19 -17.01 3.32 15.62
C SER A 19 -15.87 3.42 14.62
N VAL A 20 -15.82 2.47 13.67
CA VAL A 20 -14.85 2.47 12.56
C VAL A 20 -15.05 3.73 11.71
N PRO A 21 -14.07 4.64 11.63
CA PRO A 21 -14.18 5.84 10.82
C PRO A 21 -14.00 5.49 9.34
N ILE A 22 -15.09 5.47 8.59
CA ILE A 22 -15.06 5.21 7.15
C ILE A 22 -15.05 6.53 6.40
N PRO A 23 -14.08 6.79 5.51
CA PRO A 23 -14.04 7.97 4.67
C PRO A 23 -15.34 8.15 3.86
N ALA A 24 -15.72 9.40 3.61
CA ALA A 24 -16.88 9.72 2.78
C ALA A 24 -16.43 9.81 1.31
N PHE A 25 -16.09 8.67 0.70
CA PHE A 25 -15.66 8.63 -0.71
C PHE A 25 -16.68 9.28 -1.64
N HIS A 26 -16.21 9.70 -2.81
CA HIS A 26 -17.06 10.25 -3.86
C HIS A 26 -18.08 9.24 -4.33
N ASP A 27 -19.36 9.63 -4.37
CA ASP A 27 -20.48 8.73 -4.70
C ASP A 27 -20.37 8.13 -6.10
N ASP A 28 -19.75 8.87 -7.02
CA ASP A 28 -19.55 8.47 -8.41
C ASP A 28 -18.30 7.60 -8.65
N ALA A 29 -17.55 7.18 -7.63
CA ALA A 29 -16.45 6.27 -7.82
C ALA A 29 -16.93 4.92 -8.36
N ASP A 30 -16.24 4.40 -9.38
CA ASP A 30 -16.52 3.09 -9.96
C ASP A 30 -15.80 1.97 -9.18
N VAL A 31 -14.71 2.30 -8.49
CA VAL A 31 -13.90 1.40 -7.66
C VAL A 31 -13.25 2.16 -6.51
N ILE A 32 -13.08 1.49 -5.38
CA ILE A 32 -12.39 2.00 -4.19
C ILE A 32 -11.09 1.23 -4.02
N VAL A 33 -9.96 1.94 -3.91
CA VAL A 33 -8.64 1.36 -3.62
C VAL A 33 -8.23 1.73 -2.20
N LEU A 34 -7.98 0.71 -1.39
CA LEU A 34 -7.43 0.82 -0.04
C LEU A 34 -5.97 0.38 -0.08
N ALA A 35 -5.04 1.35 -0.12
CA ALA A 35 -3.62 1.12 -0.39
C ALA A 35 -2.79 0.89 0.89
N GLY A 36 -3.29 0.07 1.81
CA GLY A 36 -2.58 -0.41 2.99
C GLY A 36 -2.73 0.48 4.23
N ASP A 37 -2.31 -0.09 5.35
CA ASP A 37 -2.38 0.50 6.69
C ASP A 37 -3.80 0.94 7.05
N ILE A 38 -4.76 0.06 6.72
CA ILE A 38 -6.18 0.29 7.00
C ILE A 38 -6.48 -0.10 8.44
N THR A 39 -5.97 -1.26 8.90
CA THR A 39 -6.21 -1.78 10.25
C THR A 39 -5.26 -2.93 10.60
N ASN A 40 -5.11 -3.23 11.91
CA ASN A 40 -4.34 -4.38 12.38
C ASN A 40 -5.00 -5.06 13.59
N ARG A 41 -4.33 -6.08 14.16
CA ARG A 41 -4.80 -6.83 15.34
C ARG A 41 -4.09 -6.47 16.65
N TYR A 42 -3.12 -5.55 16.62
CA TYR A 42 -2.19 -5.34 17.73
C TYR A 42 -2.86 -4.88 19.03
N HIS A 43 -3.82 -3.96 18.93
CA HIS A 43 -4.42 -3.33 20.11
C HIS A 43 -5.86 -3.76 20.43
N LYS A 44 -6.46 -4.66 19.62
CA LYS A 44 -7.88 -4.96 19.74
C LYS A 44 -8.19 -6.44 19.49
N THR A 45 -9.43 -6.74 19.31
CA THR A 45 -9.94 -8.10 19.17
C THR A 45 -9.42 -8.78 17.90
N LYS A 46 -9.37 -10.12 17.95
CA LYS A 46 -9.04 -10.97 16.78
C LYS A 46 -9.87 -10.65 15.52
N ASN A 47 -11.02 -9.98 15.67
CA ASN A 47 -11.98 -9.68 14.60
C ASN A 47 -11.86 -8.24 14.06
N GLN A 48 -10.72 -7.56 14.23
CA GLN A 48 -10.57 -6.16 13.79
C GLN A 48 -10.70 -6.01 12.27
N PHE A 49 -10.13 -6.93 11.49
CA PHE A 49 -10.31 -6.95 10.02
C PHE A 49 -11.77 -7.12 9.64
N GLU A 50 -12.46 -8.08 10.25
CA GLU A 50 -13.86 -8.37 9.98
C GLU A 50 -14.76 -7.18 10.29
N GLN A 51 -14.51 -6.49 11.40
CA GLN A 51 -15.27 -5.29 11.77
C GLN A 51 -15.04 -4.16 10.77
N THR A 52 -13.79 -3.94 10.38
CA THR A 52 -13.39 -2.92 9.43
C THR A 52 -14.00 -3.19 8.04
N PHE A 53 -13.78 -4.38 7.49
CA PHE A 53 -14.26 -4.74 6.16
C PHE A 53 -15.78 -4.82 6.08
N SER A 54 -16.45 -5.30 7.15
CA SER A 54 -17.90 -5.24 7.27
C SER A 54 -18.42 -3.79 7.23
N ALA A 55 -17.73 -2.87 7.91
CA ALA A 55 -18.12 -1.45 7.90
C ALA A 55 -17.97 -0.82 6.50
N PHE A 56 -16.88 -1.11 5.80
CA PHE A 56 -16.69 -0.67 4.41
C PHE A 56 -17.78 -1.24 3.50
N ARG A 57 -18.03 -2.56 3.54
CA ARG A 57 -19.00 -3.21 2.67
C ARG A 57 -20.45 -2.77 2.94
N ARG A 58 -20.81 -2.48 4.18
CA ARG A 58 -22.13 -1.90 4.49
C ARG A 58 -22.33 -0.52 3.88
N ARG A 59 -21.27 0.29 3.80
CA ARG A 59 -21.33 1.66 3.29
C ARG A 59 -21.27 1.73 1.77
N PHE A 60 -20.42 0.91 1.12
CA PHE A 60 -20.12 1.00 -0.30
C PHE A 60 -20.55 -0.26 -1.05
N LYS A 61 -21.11 -0.08 -2.24
CA LYS A 61 -21.52 -1.17 -3.15
C LYS A 61 -20.51 -1.40 -4.27
N GLN A 62 -19.66 -0.41 -4.53
CA GLN A 62 -18.61 -0.48 -5.55
C GLN A 62 -17.59 -1.59 -5.21
N PRO A 63 -16.89 -2.15 -6.20
CA PRO A 63 -15.72 -2.98 -5.96
C PRO A 63 -14.73 -2.28 -5.03
N ILE A 64 -14.22 -3.01 -4.04
CA ILE A 64 -13.18 -2.55 -3.11
C ILE A 64 -11.96 -3.41 -3.34
N LEU A 65 -10.85 -2.77 -3.69
CA LEU A 65 -9.54 -3.38 -3.83
C LEU A 65 -8.72 -3.07 -2.59
N PHE A 66 -8.12 -4.08 -1.99
CA PHE A 66 -7.32 -3.92 -0.78
C PHE A 66 -5.90 -4.44 -0.99
N ILE A 67 -4.93 -3.61 -0.66
CA ILE A 67 -3.51 -3.92 -0.66
C ILE A 67 -3.05 -3.87 0.80
N PRO A 68 -2.44 -4.91 1.38
CA PRO A 68 -1.91 -4.85 2.74
C PRO A 68 -0.71 -3.91 2.83
N GLY A 69 -0.65 -3.09 3.87
CA GLY A 69 0.54 -2.36 4.28
C GLY A 69 1.36 -3.15 5.31
N ASN A 70 2.31 -2.50 5.96
CA ASN A 70 3.10 -3.11 7.03
C ASN A 70 2.30 -3.23 8.34
N HIS A 71 1.44 -2.27 8.65
CA HIS A 71 0.63 -2.28 9.87
C HIS A 71 -0.39 -3.41 9.89
N GLU A 72 -0.87 -3.91 8.77
CA GLU A 72 -1.74 -5.08 8.73
C GLU A 72 -1.12 -6.26 9.47
N TYR A 73 0.20 -6.41 9.41
CA TYR A 73 0.93 -7.52 10.03
C TYR A 73 1.25 -7.32 11.51
N TYR A 74 1.03 -6.12 12.07
CA TYR A 74 1.31 -5.85 13.49
C TYR A 74 0.44 -6.70 14.41
N GLY A 75 1.10 -7.35 15.39
CA GLY A 75 0.46 -8.29 16.31
C GLY A 75 0.01 -9.61 15.66
N SER A 76 0.57 -9.91 14.48
CA SER A 76 0.26 -11.11 13.72
C SER A 76 1.54 -11.82 13.25
N HIS A 77 1.39 -13.11 13.00
CA HIS A 77 2.40 -13.90 12.32
C HIS A 77 2.22 -13.70 10.80
N PHE A 78 3.26 -13.22 10.11
CA PHE A 78 3.23 -12.81 8.71
C PHE A 78 2.65 -13.88 7.78
N GLN A 79 3.18 -15.12 7.86
CA GLN A 79 2.74 -16.21 6.98
C GLN A 79 1.29 -16.63 7.27
N THR A 80 0.91 -16.66 8.54
CA THR A 80 -0.47 -17.02 8.94
C THR A 80 -1.46 -15.98 8.44
N LEU A 81 -1.16 -14.69 8.61
CA LEU A 81 -2.05 -13.63 8.14
C LEU A 81 -2.20 -13.66 6.61
N ASN A 82 -1.12 -13.89 5.86
CA ASN A 82 -1.21 -14.03 4.40
C ASN A 82 -2.07 -15.23 3.95
N GLN A 83 -2.21 -16.26 4.77
CA GLN A 83 -3.14 -17.38 4.50
C GLN A 83 -4.58 -17.02 4.87
N GLU A 84 -4.79 -16.21 5.91
CA GLU A 84 -6.13 -15.84 6.39
C GLU A 84 -6.76 -14.69 5.58
N LEU A 85 -5.99 -13.70 5.16
CA LEU A 85 -6.49 -12.50 4.48
C LEU A 85 -7.35 -12.79 3.24
N PRO A 86 -7.01 -13.75 2.35
CA PRO A 86 -7.86 -14.07 1.20
C PRO A 86 -9.28 -14.47 1.60
N GLU A 87 -9.42 -15.31 2.63
CA GLU A 87 -10.73 -15.77 3.10
C GLU A 87 -11.50 -14.66 3.84
N ILE A 88 -10.79 -13.82 4.60
CA ILE A 88 -11.40 -12.65 5.25
C ILE A 88 -11.92 -11.69 4.18
N CYS A 89 -11.10 -11.31 3.22
CA CYS A 89 -11.50 -10.40 2.13
C CYS A 89 -12.68 -10.94 1.33
N LYS A 90 -12.64 -12.22 0.94
CA LYS A 90 -13.71 -12.90 0.20
C LYS A 90 -15.03 -12.85 0.96
N ARG A 91 -15.03 -13.06 2.28
CA ARG A 91 -16.25 -13.01 3.12
C ARG A 91 -16.96 -11.66 3.05
N TYR A 92 -16.23 -10.59 2.84
CA TYR A 92 -16.76 -9.22 2.76
C TYR A 92 -16.78 -8.67 1.32
N ASP A 93 -16.62 -9.54 0.31
CA ASP A 93 -16.61 -9.14 -1.10
C ASP A 93 -15.59 -8.01 -1.37
N ILE A 94 -14.38 -8.15 -0.80
CA ILE A 94 -13.23 -7.29 -1.02
C ILE A 94 -12.21 -8.07 -1.83
N THR A 95 -11.66 -7.46 -2.87
CA THR A 95 -10.61 -8.07 -3.68
C THR A 95 -9.26 -7.77 -3.05
N LEU A 96 -8.60 -8.81 -2.52
CA LEU A 96 -7.24 -8.72 -2.04
C LEU A 96 -6.26 -8.66 -3.22
N LEU A 97 -5.40 -7.67 -3.23
CA LEU A 97 -4.29 -7.53 -4.18
C LEU A 97 -2.95 -7.66 -3.43
N GLN A 98 -2.51 -8.90 -3.21
CA GLN A 98 -1.19 -9.22 -2.65
C GLN A 98 -0.47 -10.17 -3.60
N MET A 99 0.40 -9.63 -4.44
CA MET A 99 0.91 -10.26 -5.67
C MET A 99 -0.26 -10.80 -6.53
N GLY A 100 -1.24 -9.94 -6.76
CA GLY A 100 -2.46 -10.25 -7.50
C GLY A 100 -2.92 -9.10 -8.39
N TYR A 101 -3.78 -9.41 -9.36
CA TYR A 101 -4.41 -8.41 -10.20
C TYR A 101 -5.91 -8.69 -10.38
N THR A 102 -6.63 -7.66 -10.78
CA THR A 102 -8.05 -7.78 -11.19
C THR A 102 -8.36 -6.81 -12.32
N ASP A 103 -9.31 -7.19 -13.15
CA ASP A 103 -9.74 -6.39 -14.31
C ASP A 103 -11.11 -5.78 -14.06
N ILE A 104 -11.19 -4.44 -14.16
CA ILE A 104 -12.43 -3.68 -14.00
C ILE A 104 -12.54 -2.67 -15.15
N GLN A 105 -13.59 -2.74 -15.96
CA GLN A 105 -13.92 -1.77 -17.02
C GLN A 105 -12.75 -1.46 -17.99
N GLY A 106 -11.96 -2.49 -18.37
CA GLY A 106 -10.83 -2.32 -19.29
C GLY A 106 -9.53 -1.80 -18.66
N VAL A 107 -9.50 -1.75 -17.33
CA VAL A 107 -8.32 -1.40 -16.53
C VAL A 107 -7.88 -2.62 -15.72
N ARG A 108 -6.60 -2.96 -15.76
CA ARG A 108 -5.99 -3.96 -14.89
C ARG A 108 -5.32 -3.28 -13.71
N PHE A 109 -5.79 -3.65 -12.51
CA PHE A 109 -5.22 -3.22 -11.24
C PHE A 109 -4.27 -4.30 -10.73
N PHE A 110 -3.00 -3.97 -10.60
CA PHE A 110 -1.97 -4.83 -10.01
C PHE A 110 -1.71 -4.37 -8.58
N GLY A 111 -1.55 -5.30 -7.65
CA GLY A 111 -1.26 -4.86 -6.27
C GLY A 111 -0.35 -5.80 -5.49
N CYS A 112 0.45 -5.20 -4.63
CA CYS A 112 1.24 -5.85 -3.59
C CYS A 112 1.71 -4.82 -2.55
N THR A 113 2.07 -5.27 -1.35
CA THR A 113 2.67 -4.38 -0.33
C THR A 113 3.91 -3.66 -0.88
N LEU A 114 4.69 -4.30 -1.72
CA LEU A 114 5.98 -3.93 -2.29
C LEU A 114 7.13 -4.05 -1.28
N TRP A 115 7.05 -3.46 -0.08
CA TRP A 115 8.15 -3.30 0.86
C TRP A 115 9.27 -2.42 0.31
N SER A 116 10.54 -2.58 0.79
CA SER A 116 11.66 -1.75 0.37
C SER A 116 12.90 -2.57 -0.01
N ASP A 117 13.63 -2.10 -1.03
CA ASP A 117 14.94 -2.62 -1.43
C ASP A 117 16.10 -2.01 -0.61
N PHE A 118 15.85 -0.92 0.13
CA PHE A 118 16.84 -0.12 0.85
C PHE A 118 17.91 0.53 -0.05
N LEU A 119 17.65 0.67 -1.35
CA LEU A 119 18.60 1.16 -2.33
C LEU A 119 18.41 2.64 -2.70
N LEU A 120 17.58 3.39 -1.96
CA LEU A 120 17.31 4.81 -2.26
C LEU A 120 18.59 5.66 -2.42
N HIS A 121 19.63 5.34 -1.64
CA HIS A 121 20.93 6.04 -1.66
C HIS A 121 22.06 5.19 -2.27
N GLY A 122 21.72 4.08 -2.93
CA GLY A 122 22.66 3.18 -3.59
C GLY A 122 23.13 2.00 -2.74
N GLU A 123 23.89 1.11 -3.37
CA GLU A 123 24.31 -0.18 -2.76
C GLU A 123 25.25 0.01 -1.57
N GLU A 124 26.10 1.04 -1.59
CA GLU A 124 27.08 1.31 -0.53
C GLU A 124 26.40 1.73 0.78
N GLU A 125 25.28 2.45 0.70
CA GLU A 125 24.53 2.92 1.87
C GLU A 125 23.51 1.88 2.38
N MET A 126 23.16 0.87 1.59
CA MET A 126 22.14 -0.12 1.92
C MET A 126 22.37 -0.85 3.27
N PRO A 127 23.61 -1.30 3.64
CA PRO A 127 23.83 -1.96 4.93
C PRO A 127 23.51 -1.05 6.12
N TRP A 128 23.79 0.24 6.02
CA TRP A 128 23.49 1.23 7.06
C TRP A 128 21.98 1.51 7.15
N ALA A 129 21.31 1.61 6.01
CA ALA A 129 19.85 1.78 5.95
C ALA A 129 19.12 0.58 6.59
N ILE A 130 19.54 -0.65 6.27
CA ILE A 130 19.02 -1.88 6.89
C ILE A 130 19.21 -1.87 8.41
N GLN A 131 20.40 -1.50 8.88
CA GLN A 131 20.69 -1.45 10.32
C GLN A 131 19.87 -0.36 11.02
N ALA A 132 19.74 0.83 10.42
CA ALA A 132 18.95 1.93 10.96
C ALA A 132 17.46 1.52 11.08
N ALA A 133 16.89 0.98 10.03
CA ALA A 133 15.52 0.49 10.01
C ALA A 133 15.29 -0.61 11.07
N GLN A 134 16.14 -1.64 11.09
CA GLN A 134 16.06 -2.75 12.07
C GLN A 134 16.06 -2.25 13.53
N ARG A 135 16.79 -1.20 13.82
CA ARG A 135 16.92 -0.65 15.17
C ARG A 135 15.77 0.27 15.55
N LYS A 136 15.27 1.05 14.60
CA LYS A 136 14.36 2.17 14.90
C LYS A 136 12.88 1.85 14.63
N LEU A 137 12.56 1.04 13.62
CA LEU A 137 11.18 0.84 13.19
C LEU A 137 10.43 -0.18 14.04
N ALA A 138 9.13 0.06 14.20
CA ALA A 138 8.24 -0.77 15.00
C ALA A 138 7.98 -2.14 14.35
N ASP A 139 8.01 -2.23 13.02
CA ASP A 139 7.82 -3.45 12.23
C ASP A 139 8.66 -4.61 12.77
N TYR A 140 9.93 -4.33 13.03
CA TYR A 140 10.91 -5.34 13.50
C TYR A 140 10.75 -5.73 14.98
N ARG A 141 9.71 -5.20 15.63
CA ARG A 141 9.31 -5.54 17.01
C ARG A 141 7.84 -5.98 17.10
N ALA A 142 7.06 -5.79 16.04
CA ALA A 142 5.62 -5.99 16.04
C ALA A 142 5.13 -7.10 15.10
N ILE A 143 5.97 -7.59 14.19
CA ILE A 143 5.61 -8.61 13.19
C ILE A 143 6.37 -9.90 13.49
N GLU A 144 5.64 -11.02 13.69
CA GLU A 144 6.23 -12.34 13.79
C GLU A 144 6.47 -12.93 12.40
N PHE A 145 7.63 -13.59 12.20
CA PHE A 145 8.04 -14.18 10.94
C PHE A 145 8.78 -15.51 11.17
N GLY A 146 8.16 -16.63 10.83
CA GLY A 146 8.64 -17.94 11.27
C GLY A 146 8.67 -18.01 12.80
N ASP A 147 9.77 -18.47 13.36
CA ASP A 147 9.93 -18.60 14.81
C ASP A 147 10.52 -17.34 15.50
N LYS A 148 10.59 -16.21 14.78
CA LYS A 148 11.24 -14.98 15.24
C LYS A 148 10.43 -13.75 14.84
N LEU A 149 10.91 -12.58 15.25
CA LEU A 149 10.45 -11.31 14.69
C LEU A 149 11.03 -11.10 13.27
N ILE A 150 10.26 -10.44 12.41
CA ILE A 150 10.72 -10.06 11.07
C ILE A 150 11.98 -9.21 11.17
N GLN A 151 12.85 -9.35 10.22
CA GLN A 151 14.08 -8.56 10.12
C GLN A 151 14.09 -7.72 8.83
N ALA A 152 14.86 -6.64 8.80
CA ALA A 152 14.96 -5.77 7.64
C ALA A 152 15.45 -6.50 6.37
N VAL A 153 16.28 -7.52 6.52
CA VAL A 153 16.68 -8.40 5.42
C VAL A 153 15.51 -9.23 4.88
N ASN A 154 14.53 -9.59 5.73
CA ASN A 154 13.33 -10.29 5.27
C ASN A 154 12.40 -9.35 4.47
N THR A 155 12.23 -8.10 4.91
CA THR A 155 11.42 -7.14 4.16
C THR A 155 12.05 -6.80 2.80
N ARG A 156 13.37 -6.75 2.71
CA ARG A 156 14.10 -6.64 1.44
C ARG A 156 13.88 -7.87 0.53
N GLU A 157 13.89 -9.08 1.08
CA GLU A 157 13.59 -10.29 0.31
C GLU A 157 12.14 -10.30 -0.18
N LEU A 158 11.20 -9.85 0.64
CA LEU A 158 9.80 -9.65 0.24
C LEU A 158 9.67 -8.63 -0.89
N PHE A 159 10.44 -7.52 -0.84
CA PHE A 159 10.50 -6.59 -1.98
C PHE A 159 10.94 -7.29 -3.26
N ASN A 160 12.02 -8.07 -3.23
CA ASN A 160 12.54 -8.78 -4.40
C ASN A 160 11.46 -9.71 -5.00
N GLN A 161 10.71 -10.42 -4.16
CA GLN A 161 9.62 -11.31 -4.60
C GLN A 161 8.47 -10.52 -5.22
N HIS A 162 8.01 -9.45 -4.57
CA HIS A 162 6.92 -8.59 -5.02
C HIS A 162 7.29 -7.88 -6.33
N PHE A 163 8.48 -7.31 -6.40
CA PHE A 163 8.95 -6.59 -7.59
C PHE A 163 9.15 -7.52 -8.80
N LYS A 164 9.72 -8.71 -8.57
CA LYS A 164 9.84 -9.74 -9.61
C LYS A 164 8.47 -10.15 -10.16
N TRP A 165 7.50 -10.38 -9.26
CA TRP A 165 6.12 -10.68 -9.65
C TRP A 165 5.51 -9.54 -10.46
N LEU A 166 5.61 -8.30 -9.96
CA LEU A 166 5.06 -7.12 -10.63
C LEU A 166 5.63 -6.95 -12.05
N LYS A 167 6.95 -7.03 -12.18
CA LYS A 167 7.64 -6.93 -13.48
C LYS A 167 7.14 -7.99 -14.47
N ASN A 168 7.05 -9.24 -14.05
CA ASN A 168 6.60 -10.33 -14.91
C ASN A 168 5.14 -10.14 -15.34
N THR A 169 4.26 -9.84 -14.38
CA THR A 169 2.81 -9.74 -14.64
C THR A 169 2.44 -8.50 -15.47
N LEU A 170 3.19 -7.40 -15.33
CA LEU A 170 3.02 -6.23 -16.20
C LEU A 170 3.34 -6.53 -17.66
N ASN A 171 4.37 -7.33 -17.92
CA ASN A 171 4.74 -7.73 -19.28
C ASN A 171 3.68 -8.64 -19.95
N GLU A 172 2.88 -9.35 -19.14
CA GLU A 172 1.79 -10.21 -19.60
C GLU A 172 0.45 -9.46 -19.77
N CYS A 173 0.41 -8.17 -19.42
CA CYS A 173 -0.81 -7.37 -19.53
C CYS A 173 -1.16 -7.12 -21.00
N PRO A 174 -2.40 -7.39 -21.43
CA PRO A 174 -2.84 -7.09 -22.79
C PRO A 174 -2.65 -5.60 -23.13
N SER A 175 -2.15 -5.33 -24.34
CA SER A 175 -1.81 -3.96 -24.78
C SER A 175 -3.01 -3.01 -24.89
N ASN A 176 -4.22 -3.54 -24.97
CA ASN A 176 -5.47 -2.78 -25.02
C ASN A 176 -6.04 -2.43 -23.64
N MET A 177 -5.39 -2.85 -22.56
CA MET A 177 -5.80 -2.53 -21.20
C MET A 177 -4.97 -1.39 -20.61
N LYS A 178 -5.63 -0.51 -19.85
CA LYS A 178 -4.94 0.44 -18.99
C LYS A 178 -4.35 -0.28 -17.79
N LYS A 179 -3.23 0.22 -17.27
CA LYS A 179 -2.47 -0.38 -16.18
C LYS A 179 -2.48 0.54 -14.96
N VAL A 180 -3.02 0.07 -13.86
CA VAL A 180 -2.95 0.75 -12.56
C VAL A 180 -2.16 -0.11 -11.59
N ILE A 181 -1.08 0.42 -11.04
CA ILE A 181 -0.29 -0.24 -10.01
C ILE A 181 -0.72 0.32 -8.66
N CYS A 182 -0.95 -0.56 -7.69
CA CYS A 182 -1.34 -0.23 -6.34
C CYS A 182 -0.35 -0.87 -5.37
N THR A 183 0.48 -0.07 -4.70
CA THR A 183 1.41 -0.56 -3.68
C THR A 183 1.12 0.11 -2.34
N HIS A 184 1.68 -0.42 -1.26
CA HIS A 184 1.69 0.34 -0.02
C HIS A 184 2.92 1.23 0.04
N PHE A 185 4.11 0.68 -0.16
CA PHE A 185 5.36 1.45 -0.14
C PHE A 185 5.51 2.36 -1.36
N GLY A 186 6.13 3.53 -1.14
CA GLY A 186 6.33 4.54 -2.16
C GLY A 186 7.30 4.09 -3.28
N PRO A 187 6.98 4.36 -4.56
CA PRO A 187 7.77 3.88 -5.69
C PRO A 187 8.94 4.79 -6.10
N ASP A 188 8.99 6.02 -5.62
CA ASP A 188 9.95 7.03 -6.10
C ASP A 188 10.41 7.94 -4.95
N LYS A 189 11.60 8.50 -5.08
CA LYS A 189 12.20 9.39 -4.07
C LYS A 189 11.37 10.65 -3.77
N LYS A 190 10.56 11.15 -4.72
CA LYS A 190 9.66 12.29 -4.50
C LYS A 190 8.46 11.96 -3.61
N CYS A 191 8.29 10.68 -3.24
CA CYS A 191 7.31 10.27 -2.24
C CYS A 191 7.75 10.56 -0.80
N VAL A 192 9.01 10.94 -0.58
CA VAL A 192 9.52 11.41 0.72
C VAL A 192 8.97 12.80 1.01
N SER A 193 8.42 13.00 2.22
CA SER A 193 8.06 14.34 2.67
C SER A 193 9.28 15.24 2.77
N PRO A 194 9.22 16.51 2.32
CA PRO A 194 10.32 17.47 2.50
C PRO A 194 10.80 17.62 3.95
N GLU A 195 9.92 17.37 4.91
CA GLU A 195 10.25 17.38 6.34
C GLU A 195 11.31 16.32 6.71
N PHE A 196 11.36 15.21 5.97
CA PHE A 196 12.27 14.08 6.19
C PHE A 196 13.38 14.01 5.14
N GLU A 197 13.62 15.09 4.38
CA GLU A 197 14.72 15.10 3.41
C GLU A 197 16.06 14.81 4.10
N GLY A 198 16.77 13.79 3.61
CA GLY A 198 18.05 13.34 4.18
C GLY A 198 17.96 12.45 5.41
N ASP A 199 16.75 12.05 5.86
CA ASP A 199 16.61 11.11 6.97
C ASP A 199 17.14 9.72 6.59
N GLU A 200 17.90 9.09 7.51
CA GLU A 200 18.49 7.76 7.34
C GLU A 200 17.47 6.63 7.14
N LEU A 201 16.21 6.86 7.50
CA LEU A 201 15.11 5.91 7.34
C LEU A 201 14.42 5.99 5.98
N ASN A 202 14.63 7.06 5.19
CA ASN A 202 14.00 7.19 3.88
C ASN A 202 14.15 5.97 2.97
N PRO A 203 15.30 5.25 2.95
CA PRO A 203 15.45 4.02 2.16
C PRO A 203 14.51 2.88 2.57
N TYR A 204 13.90 2.94 3.76
CA TYR A 204 12.85 2.01 4.14
C TYR A 204 11.48 2.45 3.61
N PHE A 205 11.18 3.74 3.63
CA PHE A 205 9.85 4.26 3.31
C PHE A 205 9.54 4.29 1.82
N VAL A 206 10.56 4.48 0.97
CA VAL A 206 10.39 4.61 -0.47
C VAL A 206 11.46 3.84 -1.24
N ASN A 207 11.10 3.42 -2.43
CA ASN A 207 12.02 2.84 -3.41
C ASN A 207 12.42 3.90 -4.45
N ASN A 208 13.39 3.59 -5.31
CA ASN A 208 13.72 4.41 -6.47
C ASN A 208 13.50 3.61 -7.76
N LEU A 209 12.24 3.51 -8.16
CA LEU A 209 11.81 2.74 -9.34
C LEU A 209 11.56 3.63 -10.56
N THR A 210 12.14 4.83 -10.60
CA THR A 210 11.94 5.82 -11.68
C THR A 210 12.15 5.22 -13.06
N ASP A 211 13.26 4.51 -13.28
CA ASP A 211 13.58 3.91 -14.58
C ASP A 211 12.57 2.82 -14.98
N PHE A 212 12.19 1.98 -14.02
CA PHE A 212 11.16 0.97 -14.22
C PHE A 212 9.80 1.58 -14.57
N ILE A 213 9.41 2.66 -13.88
CA ILE A 213 8.15 3.37 -14.16
C ILE A 213 8.16 3.95 -15.58
N VAL A 214 9.27 4.53 -16.02
CA VAL A 214 9.42 5.09 -17.37
C VAL A 214 9.37 3.98 -18.43
N GLU A 215 10.04 2.84 -18.18
CA GLU A 215 10.08 1.67 -19.08
C GLU A 215 8.69 1.04 -19.24
N GLN A 216 8.01 0.73 -18.14
CA GLN A 216 6.72 0.03 -18.13
C GLN A 216 5.54 0.93 -18.43
N ALA A 217 5.69 2.24 -18.18
CA ALA A 217 4.72 3.30 -18.42
C ALA A 217 3.27 2.90 -18.04
N PRO A 218 3.01 2.46 -16.78
CA PRO A 218 1.62 2.29 -16.33
C PRO A 218 0.90 3.64 -16.39
N ASP A 219 -0.43 3.62 -16.54
CA ASP A 219 -1.22 4.87 -16.58
C ASP A 219 -1.22 5.58 -15.22
N LEU A 220 -1.26 4.79 -14.12
CA LEU A 220 -1.38 5.31 -12.77
C LEU A 220 -0.62 4.42 -11.77
N TRP A 221 0.04 5.01 -10.78
CA TRP A 221 0.60 4.32 -9.62
C TRP A 221 0.05 4.93 -8.34
N LEU A 222 -0.65 4.12 -7.54
CA LEU A 222 -1.28 4.48 -6.27
C LEU A 222 -0.47 3.89 -5.12
N PHE A 223 -0.26 4.67 -4.04
CA PHE A 223 0.52 4.19 -2.91
C PHE A 223 0.12 4.86 -1.58
N GLY A 224 0.71 4.41 -0.46
CA GLY A 224 0.53 4.89 0.91
C GLY A 224 1.86 5.03 1.67
N HIS A 225 1.87 4.72 2.97
CA HIS A 225 3.01 4.50 3.84
C HIS A 225 3.76 5.76 4.32
N THR A 226 3.94 6.76 3.47
CA THR A 226 4.79 7.93 3.77
C THR A 226 4.10 9.02 4.54
N HIS A 227 2.77 8.92 4.72
CA HIS A 227 1.90 9.96 5.28
C HIS A 227 2.08 11.34 4.61
N PHE A 228 2.55 11.31 3.37
CA PHE A 228 2.76 12.51 2.54
C PHE A 228 2.02 12.37 1.21
N ASN A 229 1.03 13.25 0.98
CA ASN A 229 0.19 13.17 -0.20
C ASN A 229 0.83 13.89 -1.38
N VAL A 230 0.90 13.18 -2.50
CA VAL A 230 1.49 13.66 -3.76
C VAL A 230 0.60 13.35 -4.95
N ASP A 231 0.76 14.16 -5.99
CA ASP A 231 0.15 13.96 -7.31
C ASP A 231 1.06 14.60 -8.37
N TYR A 232 1.88 13.75 -9.02
CA TYR A 232 2.86 14.20 -10.00
C TYR A 232 3.14 13.15 -11.07
N PRO A 233 3.64 13.54 -12.26
CA PRO A 233 4.01 12.59 -13.30
C PRO A 233 5.46 12.11 -13.20
N ILE A 234 5.68 10.84 -13.60
CA ILE A 234 6.97 10.28 -14.00
C ILE A 234 6.79 9.73 -15.43
N GLY A 235 7.39 10.40 -16.42
CA GLY A 235 7.12 10.08 -17.82
C GLY A 235 5.63 10.20 -18.15
N LYS A 236 4.99 9.08 -18.53
CA LYS A 236 3.54 9.03 -18.81
C LYS A 236 2.72 8.58 -17.60
N THR A 237 3.34 8.13 -16.54
CA THR A 237 2.69 7.59 -15.34
C THR A 237 2.37 8.70 -14.37
N ARG A 238 1.11 8.77 -13.91
CA ARG A 238 0.72 9.63 -12.79
C ARG A 238 0.94 8.89 -11.48
N ILE A 239 1.66 9.49 -10.54
CA ILE A 239 1.95 8.96 -9.20
C ILE A 239 1.05 9.69 -8.20
N VAL A 240 0.23 8.95 -7.45
CA VAL A 240 -0.75 9.57 -6.53
C VAL A 240 -0.82 8.81 -5.21
N SER A 241 -0.92 9.56 -4.12
CA SER A 241 -1.27 9.06 -2.80
C SER A 241 -2.39 9.88 -2.17
N ASN A 242 -3.15 9.27 -1.26
CA ASN A 242 -4.20 9.92 -0.46
C ASN A 242 -4.26 9.25 0.92
N GLN A 243 -3.35 9.66 1.77
CA GLN A 243 -3.01 9.05 3.06
C GLN A 243 -3.61 9.89 4.18
N LEU A 244 -4.37 9.26 5.10
CA LEU A 244 -4.91 9.95 6.27
C LEU A 244 -3.82 10.20 7.31
N GLY A 245 -2.96 9.21 7.56
CA GLY A 245 -1.91 9.30 8.56
C GLY A 245 -2.44 9.28 10.00
N TYR A 246 -1.55 9.57 10.97
CA TYR A 246 -1.93 9.62 12.37
C TYR A 246 -2.65 10.92 12.71
N GLN A 247 -3.46 10.92 13.79
CA GLN A 247 -4.32 12.05 14.20
C GLN A 247 -3.60 13.40 14.37
N ARG A 248 -2.28 13.40 14.60
CA ARG A 248 -1.48 14.63 14.80
C ARG A 248 -0.81 15.14 13.53
N GLU A 249 -0.88 14.37 12.46
CA GLU A 249 -0.27 14.70 11.18
C GLU A 249 -1.21 15.51 10.30
N LYS A 250 -0.64 16.41 9.49
CA LYS A 250 -1.38 17.26 8.55
C LYS A 250 -1.11 16.77 7.13
N THR A 251 -1.75 15.66 6.76
CA THR A 251 -1.46 14.95 5.51
C THR A 251 -2.17 15.50 4.27
N LEU A 252 -3.06 16.48 4.41
CA LEU A 252 -3.93 16.96 3.32
C LEU A 252 -4.80 15.86 2.70
N PHE A 253 -5.22 14.88 3.49
CA PHE A 253 -6.12 13.82 3.06
C PHE A 253 -7.44 14.39 2.54
N ASP A 254 -7.84 13.99 1.33
CA ASP A 254 -9.14 14.33 0.75
C ASP A 254 -10.04 13.08 0.71
N PRO A 255 -11.05 12.97 1.59
CA PRO A 255 -11.95 11.83 1.58
C PRO A 255 -12.79 11.72 0.31
N LYS A 256 -12.84 12.78 -0.52
CA LYS A 256 -13.59 12.81 -1.78
C LYS A 256 -12.70 12.71 -3.01
N LEU A 257 -11.39 12.47 -2.84
CA LEU A 257 -10.50 12.29 -3.98
C LEU A 257 -11.05 11.21 -4.92
N CYS A 258 -11.23 11.59 -6.18
CA CYS A 258 -11.70 10.72 -7.23
C CYS A 258 -10.84 10.93 -8.48
N LEU A 259 -10.02 9.94 -8.80
CA LEU A 259 -9.10 9.96 -9.93
C LEU A 259 -9.80 9.39 -11.16
N THR A 260 -9.56 10.02 -12.30
CA THR A 260 -10.12 9.58 -13.59
C THR A 260 -8.99 9.13 -14.52
N ILE A 261 -9.12 7.96 -15.12
CA ILE A 261 -8.19 7.45 -16.14
C ILE A 261 -8.91 6.90 -17.35
#